data_f2e957176b74c5e55668b13e370f8cc8
#
_entry.id   f2e957176b74c5e55668b13e370f8cc8
#
_cell.length_a   1.000
_cell.length_b   1.000
_cell.length_c   1.000
_cell.angle_alpha   90.00
_cell.angle_beta   90.00
_cell.angle_gamma   90.00
#
_symmetry.space_group_name_H-M   'P 1'
#
loop_
_entity.id
_entity.type
_entity.pdbx_description
1 polymer ?
#
loop_
_entity_poly.entity_id
_entity_poly.type
_entity_poly.pdbx_seq_one_letter_code
_entity_poly.pdbx_strand_id
1 'polypeptide(L)'
;MNTFGLTDEENTLVEESLPTRAYELYIADTPTDVIAIGCDAMIVNAAALDQDSADMIFDLYSQVDGCTNETVIWLDEPKPPKELRKFFKCYDSFDAIKDKLKYLLLTAHSKSKKAHEYSEKLVNGLKILALIRKHPGISTQKLSELTELPLRSVQRYIAALQATGEWIEYDRTLRGWKLFHGISILYGDV
;
A
#
# COMPACT_ATOMS: atom_id res chain seq x y z
N MET A 1 0.86 -1.51 13.12
CA MET A 1 0.44 -2.91 13.17
C MET A 1 -0.66 -3.07 14.19
N ASN A 2 -1.72 -3.85 13.90
CA ASN A 2 -2.88 -4.00 14.79
C ASN A 2 -2.96 -5.44 15.30
N THR A 3 -3.41 -5.62 16.54
CA THR A 3 -3.72 -6.94 17.12
C THR A 3 -5.11 -6.90 17.77
N PHE A 4 -5.77 -8.06 17.77
CA PHE A 4 -7.05 -8.26 18.45
C PHE A 4 -7.11 -9.66 19.08
N GLY A 5 -7.61 -9.72 20.32
CA GLY A 5 -7.87 -10.98 21.03
C GLY A 5 -6.59 -11.75 21.47
N LEU A 6 -5.44 -11.11 21.48
CA LEU A 6 -4.20 -11.65 22.02
C LEU A 6 -4.08 -11.33 23.50
N THR A 7 -3.39 -12.19 24.24
CA THR A 7 -3.01 -11.93 25.64
C THR A 7 -1.93 -10.85 25.73
N ASP A 8 -1.72 -10.28 26.93
CA ASP A 8 -0.67 -9.29 27.17
C ASP A 8 0.74 -9.86 26.87
N GLU A 9 0.96 -11.14 27.21
CA GLU A 9 2.23 -11.82 26.90
C GLU A 9 2.47 -11.97 25.41
N GLU A 10 1.42 -12.33 24.65
CA GLU A 10 1.47 -12.45 23.19
C GLU A 10 1.68 -11.08 22.52
N ASN A 11 0.99 -10.04 22.99
CA ASN A 11 1.20 -8.68 22.50
C ASN A 11 2.64 -8.19 22.77
N THR A 12 3.21 -8.50 23.92
CA THR A 12 4.62 -8.20 24.24
C THR A 12 5.56 -8.88 23.24
N LEU A 13 5.34 -10.17 22.93
CA LEU A 13 6.13 -10.89 21.94
C LEU A 13 6.00 -10.31 20.53
N VAL A 14 4.79 -9.83 20.18
CA VAL A 14 4.56 -9.12 18.91
C VAL A 14 5.38 -7.84 18.88
N GLU A 15 5.33 -7.01 19.92
CA GLU A 15 6.04 -5.75 20.00
C GLU A 15 7.57 -5.94 19.92
N GLU A 16 8.13 -6.93 20.63
CA GLU A 16 9.55 -7.29 20.56
C GLU A 16 9.99 -7.80 19.17
N SER A 17 9.04 -8.34 18.41
CA SER A 17 9.27 -8.89 17.07
C SER A 17 9.11 -7.88 15.95
N LEU A 18 8.71 -6.64 16.24
CA LEU A 18 8.54 -5.59 15.22
C LEU A 18 9.87 -5.30 14.50
N PRO A 19 9.84 -5.16 13.16
CA PRO A 19 11.06 -5.07 12.35
C PRO A 19 11.85 -3.79 12.55
N THR A 20 11.25 -2.72 13.03
CA THR A 20 11.91 -1.45 13.32
C THR A 20 11.22 -0.71 14.47
N ARG A 21 11.94 0.26 15.10
CA ARG A 21 11.37 1.15 16.11
C ARG A 21 10.33 2.17 15.55
N ALA A 22 10.18 2.24 14.24
CA ALA A 22 9.20 3.10 13.59
C ALA A 22 7.81 2.46 13.51
N TYR A 23 7.68 1.20 13.93
CA TYR A 23 6.42 0.51 14.00
C TYR A 23 5.81 0.66 15.38
N GLU A 24 4.54 1.00 15.39
CA GLU A 24 3.72 1.05 16.59
C GLU A 24 2.78 -0.15 16.60
N LEU A 25 2.63 -0.78 17.75
CA LEU A 25 1.63 -1.79 18.01
C LEU A 25 0.37 -1.08 18.52
N TYR A 26 -0.75 -1.30 17.84
CA TYR A 26 -2.07 -0.91 18.29
C TYR A 26 -2.84 -2.17 18.70
N ILE A 27 -3.23 -2.24 19.96
CA ILE A 27 -4.06 -3.31 20.50
C ILE A 27 -5.50 -2.83 20.39
N ALA A 28 -6.29 -3.49 19.55
CA ALA A 28 -7.66 -3.11 19.28
C ALA A 28 -8.59 -3.61 20.42
N ASP A 29 -9.44 -2.75 20.91
CA ASP A 29 -10.44 -3.10 21.93
C ASP A 29 -11.65 -3.80 21.30
N THR A 30 -11.94 -3.51 20.04
CA THR A 30 -13.06 -4.09 19.30
C THR A 30 -12.62 -4.67 17.96
N PRO A 31 -13.37 -5.66 17.41
CA PRO A 31 -13.10 -6.20 16.07
C PRO A 31 -13.13 -5.13 14.98
N THR A 32 -13.97 -4.10 15.14
CA THR A 32 -14.08 -2.98 14.19
C THR A 32 -12.81 -2.15 14.17
N ASP A 33 -12.18 -1.94 15.32
CA ASP A 33 -10.98 -1.09 15.42
C ASP A 33 -9.78 -1.73 14.74
N VAL A 34 -9.67 -3.08 14.73
CA VAL A 34 -8.55 -3.76 14.10
C VAL A 34 -8.49 -3.53 12.59
N ILE A 35 -9.65 -3.36 11.96
CA ILE A 35 -9.78 -3.14 10.51
C ILE A 35 -9.96 -1.66 10.13
N ALA A 36 -10.46 -0.82 11.05
CA ALA A 36 -10.71 0.60 10.78
C ALA A 36 -9.42 1.41 10.69
N ILE A 37 -8.37 1.00 11.38
CA ILE A 37 -7.08 1.67 11.40
C ILE A 37 -6.18 1.01 10.35
N GLY A 38 -5.86 1.75 9.27
CA GLY A 38 -4.97 1.27 8.22
C GLY A 38 -3.62 0.85 8.79
N CYS A 39 -3.17 -0.36 8.47
CA CYS A 39 -1.93 -0.93 8.97
C CYS A 39 -1.26 -1.84 7.94
N ASP A 40 0.04 -2.10 8.14
CA ASP A 40 0.81 -3.01 7.27
C ASP A 40 0.49 -4.48 7.53
N ALA A 41 0.18 -4.79 8.77
CA ALA A 41 -0.18 -6.13 9.21
C ALA A 41 -1.16 -6.08 10.38
N MET A 42 -2.02 -7.10 10.45
CA MET A 42 -2.87 -7.34 11.60
C MET A 42 -2.80 -8.82 12.02
N ILE A 43 -2.90 -9.07 13.32
CA ILE A 43 -3.06 -10.40 13.91
C ILE A 43 -4.40 -10.41 14.62
N VAL A 44 -5.27 -11.32 14.20
CA VAL A 44 -6.60 -11.51 14.78
C VAL A 44 -6.69 -12.91 15.36
N ASN A 45 -6.96 -13.00 16.65
CA ASN A 45 -7.32 -14.24 17.30
C ASN A 45 -8.84 -14.44 17.18
N ALA A 46 -9.25 -15.31 16.26
CA ALA A 46 -10.66 -15.52 15.96
C ALA A 46 -11.44 -16.16 17.12
N ALA A 47 -10.77 -16.86 18.03
CA ALA A 47 -11.42 -17.39 19.23
C ALA A 47 -11.96 -16.29 20.17
N ALA A 48 -11.47 -15.06 20.03
CA ALA A 48 -11.96 -13.90 20.78
C ALA A 48 -13.10 -13.14 20.05
N LEU A 49 -13.47 -13.57 18.83
CA LEU A 49 -14.56 -13.00 18.04
C LEU A 49 -15.86 -13.74 18.29
N ASP A 50 -16.98 -13.03 18.32
CA ASP A 50 -18.28 -13.64 18.08
C ASP A 50 -18.50 -13.90 16.57
N GLN A 51 -19.49 -14.69 16.24
CA GLN A 51 -19.77 -15.06 14.86
C GLN A 51 -20.09 -13.86 13.98
N ASP A 52 -20.88 -12.91 14.51
CA ASP A 52 -21.31 -11.72 13.76
C ASP A 52 -20.10 -10.83 13.40
N SER A 53 -19.15 -10.67 14.31
CA SER A 53 -17.92 -9.94 14.09
C SER A 53 -16.99 -10.62 13.08
N ALA A 54 -16.89 -11.94 13.12
CA ALA A 54 -16.13 -12.69 12.13
C ALA A 54 -16.74 -12.56 10.74
N ASP A 55 -18.08 -12.70 10.63
CA ASP A 55 -18.81 -12.56 9.38
C ASP A 55 -18.68 -11.14 8.81
N MET A 56 -18.74 -10.11 9.66
CA MET A 56 -18.51 -8.72 9.24
C MET A 56 -17.11 -8.54 8.63
N ILE A 57 -16.06 -9.11 9.23
CA ILE A 57 -14.70 -9.06 8.68
C ILE A 57 -14.66 -9.77 7.33
N PHE A 58 -15.26 -10.95 7.23
CA PHE A 58 -15.29 -11.71 5.98
C PHE A 58 -16.05 -10.98 4.88
N ASP A 59 -17.19 -10.34 5.19
CA ASP A 59 -17.97 -9.54 4.25
C ASP A 59 -17.16 -8.34 3.73
N LEU A 60 -16.41 -7.67 4.60
CA LEU A 60 -15.52 -6.59 4.18
C LEU A 60 -14.50 -7.08 3.15
N TYR A 61 -13.81 -8.20 3.43
CA TYR A 61 -12.82 -8.75 2.49
C TYR A 61 -13.45 -9.36 1.23
N SER A 62 -14.73 -9.74 1.25
CA SER A 62 -15.45 -10.21 0.07
C SER A 62 -15.67 -9.09 -0.96
N GLN A 63 -15.73 -7.83 -0.51
CA GLN A 63 -15.93 -6.65 -1.34
C GLN A 63 -14.60 -6.09 -1.89
N VAL A 64 -13.47 -6.62 -1.44
CA VAL A 64 -12.16 -6.19 -1.92
C VAL A 64 -11.87 -6.81 -3.28
N ASP A 65 -11.74 -5.94 -4.29
CA ASP A 65 -11.37 -6.34 -5.65
C ASP A 65 -9.84 -6.29 -5.79
N GLY A 66 -9.20 -7.46 -5.84
CA GLY A 66 -7.75 -7.57 -6.00
C GLY A 66 -6.98 -7.97 -4.74
N CYS A 67 -5.71 -7.57 -4.67
CA CYS A 67 -4.83 -7.86 -3.54
C CYS A 67 -4.78 -6.67 -2.58
N THR A 68 -5.03 -6.92 -1.30
CA THR A 68 -4.77 -5.93 -0.25
C THR A 68 -3.26 -5.77 -0.02
N ASN A 69 -2.84 -4.59 0.39
CA ASN A 69 -1.45 -4.34 0.78
C ASN A 69 -1.14 -4.88 2.18
N GLU A 70 -2.17 -5.05 2.97
CA GLU A 70 -2.10 -5.57 4.33
C GLU A 70 -1.78 -7.07 4.34
N THR A 71 -1.19 -7.51 5.43
CA THR A 71 -1.03 -8.92 5.75
C THR A 71 -1.90 -9.25 6.94
N VAL A 72 -2.94 -10.06 6.73
CA VAL A 72 -3.81 -10.54 7.80
C VAL A 72 -3.34 -11.91 8.27
N ILE A 73 -2.95 -12.00 9.53
CA ILE A 73 -2.63 -13.25 10.22
C ILE A 73 -3.85 -13.62 11.05
N TRP A 74 -4.48 -14.73 10.71
CA TRP A 74 -5.70 -15.21 11.33
C TRP A 74 -5.42 -16.44 12.16
N LEU A 75 -5.76 -16.39 13.43
CA LEU A 75 -5.52 -17.47 14.39
C LEU A 75 -6.85 -18.11 14.78
N ASP A 76 -6.82 -19.41 15.03
CA ASP A 76 -7.93 -20.21 15.54
C ASP A 76 -9.20 -20.27 14.64
N GLU A 77 -10.29 -20.74 15.19
CA GLU A 77 -11.61 -20.79 14.55
C GLU A 77 -12.48 -19.59 14.99
N PRO A 78 -13.41 -19.12 14.14
CA PRO A 78 -13.79 -19.65 12.83
C PRO A 78 -12.77 -19.30 11.72
N LYS A 79 -12.48 -20.25 10.84
CA LYS A 79 -11.61 -19.99 9.68
C LYS A 79 -12.37 -19.24 8.57
N PRO A 80 -11.69 -18.36 7.84
CA PRO A 80 -12.29 -17.66 6.71
C PRO A 80 -12.75 -18.64 5.61
N PRO A 81 -13.84 -18.31 4.88
CA PRO A 81 -14.31 -19.05 3.72
C PRO A 81 -13.19 -19.32 2.72
N LYS A 82 -13.28 -20.43 1.97
CA LYS A 82 -12.20 -20.84 1.05
C LYS A 82 -11.84 -19.76 0.02
N GLU A 83 -12.84 -19.05 -0.45
CA GLU A 83 -12.72 -17.97 -1.45
C GLU A 83 -11.90 -16.77 -0.92
N LEU A 84 -11.96 -16.54 0.40
CA LEU A 84 -11.28 -15.42 1.07
C LEU A 84 -9.89 -15.78 1.60
N ARG A 85 -9.52 -17.06 1.64
CA ARG A 85 -8.22 -17.51 2.19
C ARG A 85 -7.00 -16.91 1.49
N LYS A 86 -7.16 -16.37 0.30
CA LYS A 86 -6.10 -15.62 -0.39
C LYS A 86 -5.66 -14.35 0.34
N PHE A 87 -6.54 -13.77 1.17
CA PHE A 87 -6.27 -12.56 1.95
C PHE A 87 -5.70 -12.87 3.34
N PHE A 88 -5.90 -14.08 3.86
CA PHE A 88 -5.61 -14.47 5.23
C PHE A 88 -4.51 -15.51 5.30
N LYS A 89 -3.53 -15.31 6.17
CA LYS A 89 -2.58 -16.35 6.58
C LYS A 89 -3.11 -17.04 7.82
N CYS A 90 -3.77 -18.18 7.65
CA CYS A 90 -4.44 -18.90 8.74
C CYS A 90 -3.48 -19.82 9.49
N TYR A 91 -3.58 -19.80 10.80
CA TYR A 91 -2.86 -20.68 11.72
C TYR A 91 -3.80 -21.17 12.81
N ASP A 92 -3.45 -22.27 13.47
CA ASP A 92 -4.32 -22.90 14.46
C ASP A 92 -4.19 -22.30 15.86
N SER A 93 -3.11 -21.53 16.12
CA SER A 93 -2.92 -20.80 17.38
C SER A 93 -1.76 -19.81 17.27
N PHE A 94 -1.57 -18.96 18.29
CA PHE A 94 -0.42 -18.08 18.39
C PHE A 94 0.90 -18.86 18.48
N ASP A 95 0.93 -19.98 19.20
CA ASP A 95 2.12 -20.84 19.32
C ASP A 95 2.60 -21.34 17.94
N ALA A 96 1.70 -21.55 16.99
CA ALA A 96 2.07 -21.98 15.64
C ALA A 96 2.84 -20.89 14.86
N ILE A 97 2.80 -19.64 15.29
CA ILE A 97 3.51 -18.52 14.64
C ILE A 97 4.65 -17.95 15.49
N LYS A 98 4.73 -18.24 16.78
CA LYS A 98 5.66 -17.65 17.73
C LYS A 98 7.11 -17.62 17.23
N ASP A 99 7.65 -18.78 16.82
CA ASP A 99 9.04 -18.90 16.38
C ASP A 99 9.33 -18.21 15.03
N LYS A 100 8.31 -17.98 14.22
CA LYS A 100 8.42 -17.32 12.89
C LYS A 100 7.82 -15.91 12.85
N LEU A 101 7.37 -15.39 14.00
CA LEU A 101 6.68 -14.11 14.10
C LEU A 101 7.49 -12.97 13.48
N LYS A 102 8.75 -12.84 13.86
CA LYS A 102 9.67 -11.85 13.30
C LYS A 102 9.79 -11.93 11.78
N TYR A 103 9.84 -13.14 11.21
CA TYR A 103 9.88 -13.33 9.76
C TYR A 103 8.56 -12.95 9.09
N LEU A 104 7.42 -13.29 9.70
CA LEU A 104 6.10 -12.93 9.19
C LEU A 104 5.91 -11.41 9.14
N LEU A 105 6.31 -10.71 10.20
CA LEU A 105 6.21 -9.26 10.31
C LEU A 105 7.18 -8.55 9.36
N LEU A 106 8.41 -9.04 9.22
CA LEU A 106 9.37 -8.50 8.26
C LEU A 106 8.86 -8.66 6.82
N THR A 107 8.20 -9.77 6.50
CA THR A 107 7.61 -10.02 5.18
C THR A 107 6.44 -9.07 4.91
N ALA A 108 5.58 -8.85 5.90
CA ALA A 108 4.47 -7.91 5.82
C ALA A 108 4.97 -6.47 5.57
N HIS A 109 5.97 -6.04 6.35
CA HIS A 109 6.62 -4.76 6.18
C HIS A 109 7.20 -4.58 4.76
N SER A 110 7.93 -5.58 4.27
CA SER A 110 8.52 -5.52 2.92
C SER A 110 7.47 -5.43 1.82
N LYS A 111 6.31 -6.08 2.00
CA LYS A 111 5.18 -6.02 1.07
C LYS A 111 4.56 -4.62 1.05
N SER A 112 4.25 -4.07 2.22
CA SER A 112 3.67 -2.74 2.37
C SER A 112 4.60 -1.65 1.84
N LYS A 113 5.89 -1.69 2.20
CA LYS A 113 6.88 -0.75 1.69
C LYS A 113 6.96 -0.74 0.17
N LYS A 114 6.98 -1.91 -0.48
CA LYS A 114 6.97 -2.01 -1.95
C LYS A 114 5.70 -1.41 -2.54
N ALA A 115 4.54 -1.73 -1.99
CA ALA A 115 3.27 -1.19 -2.45
C ALA A 115 3.24 0.34 -2.35
N HIS A 116 3.72 0.90 -1.23
CA HIS A 116 3.84 2.34 -1.03
C HIS A 116 4.79 2.98 -2.07
N GLU A 117 5.97 2.39 -2.30
CA GLU A 117 6.92 2.87 -3.30
C GLU A 117 6.33 2.85 -4.73
N TYR A 118 5.53 1.84 -5.09
CA TYR A 118 4.85 1.80 -6.39
C TYR A 118 3.78 2.88 -6.50
N SER A 119 2.96 3.06 -5.48
CA SER A 119 1.93 4.09 -5.43
C SER A 119 2.54 5.50 -5.53
N GLU A 120 3.62 5.76 -4.81
CA GLU A 120 4.34 7.02 -4.87
C GLU A 120 4.92 7.29 -6.27
N LYS A 121 5.53 6.28 -6.89
CA LYS A 121 6.05 6.39 -8.26
C LYS A 121 4.95 6.72 -9.26
N LEU A 122 3.79 6.05 -9.15
CA LEU A 122 2.63 6.33 -10.01
C LEU A 122 2.13 7.77 -9.81
N VAL A 123 1.93 8.19 -8.56
CA VAL A 123 1.48 9.55 -8.21
C VAL A 123 2.45 10.60 -8.77
N ASN A 124 3.75 10.40 -8.62
CA ASN A 124 4.76 11.33 -9.12
C ASN A 124 4.77 11.40 -10.66
N GLY A 125 4.60 10.25 -11.34
CA GLY A 125 4.45 10.22 -12.79
C GLY A 125 3.23 11.00 -13.27
N LEU A 126 2.07 10.78 -12.65
CA LEU A 126 0.82 11.48 -12.99
C LEU A 126 0.89 12.99 -12.68
N LYS A 127 1.54 13.39 -11.57
CA LYS A 127 1.78 14.80 -11.26
C LYS A 127 2.61 15.49 -12.34
N ILE A 128 3.69 14.85 -12.81
CA ILE A 128 4.55 15.38 -13.87
C ILE A 128 3.74 15.53 -15.17
N LEU A 129 2.97 14.52 -15.56
CA LEU A 129 2.13 14.56 -16.75
C LEU A 129 1.09 15.69 -16.68
N ALA A 130 0.41 15.83 -15.54
CA ALA A 130 -0.56 16.91 -15.31
C ALA A 130 0.07 18.31 -15.40
N LEU A 131 1.30 18.48 -14.89
CA LEU A 131 2.04 19.75 -14.99
C LEU A 131 2.45 20.07 -16.44
N ILE A 132 2.93 19.09 -17.20
CA ILE A 132 3.29 19.25 -18.62
C ILE A 132 2.03 19.65 -19.44
N ARG A 133 0.89 18.99 -19.16
CA ARG A 133 -0.39 19.30 -19.78
C ARG A 133 -0.85 20.71 -19.47
N LYS A 134 -0.79 21.13 -18.21
CA LYS A 134 -1.25 22.43 -17.73
C LYS A 134 -0.34 23.58 -18.17
N HIS A 135 0.95 23.32 -18.33
CA HIS A 135 1.97 24.31 -18.62
C HIS A 135 2.86 23.87 -19.82
N PRO A 136 2.33 23.91 -21.06
CA PRO A 136 3.15 23.56 -22.23
C PRO A 136 4.42 24.41 -22.30
N GLY A 137 5.56 23.75 -22.51
CA GLY A 137 6.87 24.40 -22.49
C GLY A 137 7.51 24.47 -21.07
N ILE A 138 6.98 23.74 -20.10
CA ILE A 138 7.54 23.68 -18.76
C ILE A 138 8.96 23.05 -18.78
N SER A 139 9.94 23.71 -18.13
CA SER A 139 11.30 23.18 -18.05
C SER A 139 11.42 22.03 -17.05
N THR A 140 12.43 21.16 -17.23
CA THR A 140 12.73 20.09 -16.27
C THR A 140 13.02 20.65 -14.89
N GLN A 141 13.68 21.81 -14.81
CA GLN A 141 13.98 22.46 -13.55
C GLN A 141 12.70 22.90 -12.83
N LYS A 142 11.76 23.50 -13.57
CA LYS A 142 10.49 23.92 -12.98
C LYS A 142 9.63 22.73 -12.54
N LEU A 143 9.66 21.63 -13.30
CA LEU A 143 9.04 20.37 -12.87
C LEU A 143 9.68 19.84 -11.57
N SER A 144 11.00 19.88 -11.46
CA SER A 144 11.73 19.47 -10.26
C SER A 144 11.32 20.32 -9.04
N GLU A 145 11.22 21.63 -9.19
CA GLU A 145 10.77 22.55 -8.13
C GLU A 145 9.33 22.27 -7.68
N LEU A 146 8.41 22.13 -8.63
CA LEU A 146 6.98 21.93 -8.33
C LEU A 146 6.63 20.53 -7.80
N THR A 147 7.44 19.54 -8.11
CA THR A 147 7.23 18.15 -7.64
C THR A 147 8.11 17.79 -6.47
N GLU A 148 9.06 18.65 -6.09
CA GLU A 148 10.08 18.41 -5.06
C GLU A 148 10.96 17.17 -5.36
N LEU A 149 11.05 16.79 -6.64
CA LEU A 149 11.82 15.63 -7.09
C LEU A 149 13.17 16.08 -7.68
N PRO A 150 14.25 15.29 -7.48
CA PRO A 150 15.51 15.53 -8.16
C PRO A 150 15.36 15.55 -9.69
N LEU A 151 16.11 16.41 -10.38
CA LEU A 151 16.08 16.54 -11.86
C LEU A 151 16.17 15.17 -12.58
N ARG A 152 17.07 14.30 -12.11
CA ARG A 152 17.25 12.96 -12.67
C ARG A 152 15.98 12.08 -12.52
N SER A 153 15.26 12.24 -11.42
CA SER A 153 13.99 11.54 -11.21
C SER A 153 12.91 12.06 -12.16
N VAL A 154 12.79 13.38 -12.33
CA VAL A 154 11.85 13.97 -13.30
C VAL A 154 12.12 13.45 -14.71
N GLN A 155 13.38 13.44 -15.17
CA GLN A 155 13.77 12.92 -16.48
C GLN A 155 13.38 11.44 -16.64
N ARG A 156 13.60 10.63 -15.59
CA ARG A 156 13.23 9.21 -15.59
C ARG A 156 11.72 9.02 -15.66
N TYR A 157 10.93 9.84 -14.99
CA TYR A 157 9.47 9.79 -15.08
C TYR A 157 8.96 10.19 -16.47
N ILE A 158 9.53 11.24 -17.07
CA ILE A 158 9.19 11.64 -18.44
C ILE A 158 9.50 10.49 -19.41
N ALA A 159 10.68 9.88 -19.32
CA ALA A 159 11.04 8.73 -20.16
C ALA A 159 10.10 7.53 -19.93
N ALA A 160 9.68 7.27 -18.70
CA ALA A 160 8.73 6.22 -18.38
C ALA A 160 7.34 6.51 -19.00
N LEU A 161 6.84 7.74 -18.90
CA LEU A 161 5.58 8.17 -19.52
C LEU A 161 5.64 8.04 -21.05
N GLN A 162 6.74 8.46 -21.67
CA GLN A 162 6.96 8.24 -23.12
C GLN A 162 6.95 6.77 -23.50
N ALA A 163 7.55 5.90 -22.67
CA ALA A 163 7.56 4.46 -22.89
C ALA A 163 6.16 3.81 -22.75
N THR A 164 5.24 4.41 -22.00
CA THR A 164 3.84 3.97 -21.92
C THR A 164 2.97 4.50 -23.07
N GLY A 165 3.57 5.27 -23.99
CA GLY A 165 2.89 5.79 -25.16
C GLY A 165 2.45 7.26 -25.04
N GLU A 166 2.69 7.93 -23.90
CA GLU A 166 2.39 9.38 -23.81
C GLU A 166 3.25 10.18 -24.79
N TRP A 167 2.61 11.01 -25.59
CA TRP A 167 3.28 11.81 -26.61
C TRP A 167 3.86 13.09 -26.02
N ILE A 168 4.87 12.95 -25.20
CA ILE A 168 5.61 14.06 -24.58
C ILE A 168 6.85 14.36 -25.42
N GLU A 169 7.01 15.60 -25.82
CA GLU A 169 8.19 16.06 -26.56
C GLU A 169 8.87 17.26 -25.90
N TYR A 170 10.15 17.44 -26.16
CA TYR A 170 10.88 18.63 -25.76
C TYR A 170 10.87 19.66 -26.90
N ASP A 171 10.15 20.75 -26.70
CA ASP A 171 10.11 21.87 -27.64
C ASP A 171 11.31 22.78 -27.44
N ARG A 172 12.16 22.88 -28.46
CA ARG A 172 13.38 23.71 -28.43
C ARG A 172 13.08 25.21 -28.44
N THR A 173 11.96 25.61 -29.03
CA THR A 173 11.54 27.02 -29.09
C THR A 173 11.05 27.47 -27.71
N LEU A 174 10.22 26.67 -27.06
CA LEU A 174 9.71 26.90 -25.71
C LEU A 174 10.75 26.54 -24.62
N ARG A 175 11.82 25.82 -24.98
CA ARG A 175 12.85 25.28 -24.09
C ARG A 175 12.28 24.43 -22.97
N GLY A 176 11.24 23.65 -23.28
CA GLY A 176 10.56 22.86 -22.28
C GLY A 176 9.71 21.72 -22.84
N TRP A 177 9.09 20.99 -21.97
CA TRP A 177 8.27 19.82 -22.26
C TRP A 177 6.84 20.21 -22.59
N LYS A 178 6.24 19.56 -23.55
CA LYS A 178 4.82 19.70 -23.92
C LYS A 178 4.25 18.37 -24.40
N LEU A 179 2.93 18.25 -24.44
CA LEU A 179 2.25 17.17 -25.14
C LEU A 179 2.21 17.47 -26.64
N PHE A 180 2.49 16.46 -27.46
CA PHE A 180 2.39 16.55 -28.90
C PHE A 180 0.93 16.74 -29.29
N HIS A 181 0.60 17.81 -30.01
CA HIS A 181 -0.76 18.23 -30.34
C HIS A 181 -1.73 18.40 -29.15
N GLY A 182 -1.23 18.50 -27.91
CA GLY A 182 -2.08 18.61 -26.73
C GLY A 182 -2.78 17.31 -26.32
N ILE A 183 -2.46 16.16 -26.95
CA ILE A 183 -3.12 14.88 -26.71
C ILE A 183 -2.38 14.08 -25.64
N SER A 184 -3.14 13.52 -24.70
CA SER A 184 -2.64 12.57 -23.71
C SER A 184 -3.47 11.29 -23.77
N ILE A 185 -2.81 10.13 -23.76
CA ILE A 185 -3.51 8.83 -23.72
C ILE A 185 -4.28 8.66 -22.42
N LEU A 186 -3.73 9.15 -21.29
CA LEU A 186 -4.34 9.01 -19.97
C LEU A 186 -5.47 10.03 -19.73
N TYR A 187 -5.36 11.24 -20.27
CA TYR A 187 -6.32 12.33 -20.01
C TYR A 187 -7.20 12.69 -21.21
N GLY A 188 -6.95 12.10 -22.38
CA GLY A 188 -7.63 12.49 -23.61
C GLY A 188 -7.16 13.85 -24.17
N ASP A 189 -7.96 14.41 -25.07
CA ASP A 189 -7.69 15.71 -25.69
C ASP A 189 -7.79 16.86 -24.67
N VAL A 190 -6.99 17.90 -24.86
CA VAL A 190 -7.00 19.13 -24.05
C VAL A 190 -7.93 20.14 -24.69
#